data_9227e7940e248acaaa55788fcb11eb3d
#
_entry.id   9227e7940e248acaaa55788fcb11eb3d
#
_cell.length_a   1.000
_cell.length_b   1.000
_cell.length_c   1.000
_cell.angle_alpha   90.00
_cell.angle_beta   90.00
_cell.angle_gamma   90.00
#
_symmetry.space_group_name_H-M   'P 1'
#
loop_
_entity.id
_entity.type
_entity.pdbx_description
1 polymer ?
#
loop_
_entity_poly.entity_id
_entity_poly.type
_entity_poly.pdbx_seq_one_letter_code
_entity_poly.pdbx_strand_id
1 'polypeptide(L)'
;MATRIKHCGITSLDDAHRAAEAGAWALGMIFWPGSPRRCELDDAQVIGTALRRTLHLVGVFVNARLEEIDLAVQAAGLSHVQLHGDEGPAFCSEVARRTGAKVIKAVRVQSRATLQAAAAFHTDLLLLDAHVEGVPGGTGRTIDWELVRGAKLVAPIVLSGGLTPDNVAAAITATQPYAVDVASGTEATPGVKDPAKLLAFGEAVRAADAAAAAEDAAA
;
A
#
# COMPACT_ATOMS: atom_id res chain seq x y z
N MET A 1 -1.50 -14.95 -11.50
CA MET A 1 -2.54 -14.48 -10.52
C MET A 1 -2.84 -13.02 -10.79
N ALA A 2 -4.08 -12.54 -10.59
CA ALA A 2 -4.39 -11.13 -10.79
C ALA A 2 -3.71 -10.24 -9.72
N THR A 3 -3.09 -9.16 -10.16
CA THR A 3 -2.42 -8.17 -9.30
C THR A 3 -3.45 -7.34 -8.56
N ARG A 4 -3.32 -7.22 -7.23
CA ARG A 4 -4.21 -6.44 -6.38
C ARG A 4 -3.82 -4.97 -6.39
N ILE A 5 -4.80 -4.07 -6.18
CA ILE A 5 -4.56 -2.64 -6.14
C ILE A 5 -4.86 -2.09 -4.74
N LYS A 6 -3.91 -1.41 -4.12
CA LYS A 6 -4.12 -0.61 -2.93
C LYS A 6 -4.05 0.88 -3.31
N HIS A 7 -5.13 1.61 -3.08
CA HIS A 7 -5.13 3.07 -3.18
C HIS A 7 -4.87 3.68 -1.80
N CYS A 8 -3.75 4.38 -1.67
CA CYS A 8 -3.28 4.98 -0.42
C CYS A 8 -3.54 6.49 -0.39
N GLY A 9 -3.69 7.05 0.83
CA GLY A 9 -3.98 8.47 1.03
C GLY A 9 -5.45 8.81 0.78
N ILE A 10 -6.36 7.91 1.14
CA ILE A 10 -7.80 8.16 1.15
C ILE A 10 -8.14 8.99 2.38
N THR A 11 -8.84 10.10 2.17
CA THR A 11 -9.23 11.07 3.21
C THR A 11 -10.72 11.33 3.27
N SER A 12 -11.49 10.85 2.27
CA SER A 12 -12.95 11.07 2.17
C SER A 12 -13.69 9.81 1.74
N LEU A 13 -14.97 9.72 2.08
CA LEU A 13 -15.84 8.62 1.66
C LEU A 13 -16.04 8.62 0.13
N ASP A 14 -16.13 9.80 -0.48
CA ASP A 14 -16.29 9.91 -1.93
C ASP A 14 -15.09 9.31 -2.70
N ASP A 15 -13.87 9.63 -2.28
CA ASP A 15 -12.65 9.07 -2.89
C ASP A 15 -12.52 7.57 -2.58
N ALA A 16 -13.00 7.13 -1.41
CA ALA A 16 -13.05 5.71 -1.07
C ALA A 16 -13.98 4.93 -2.02
N HIS A 17 -15.16 5.46 -2.33
CA HIS A 17 -16.08 4.86 -3.30
C HIS A 17 -15.50 4.85 -4.72
N ARG A 18 -14.92 5.96 -5.18
CA ARG A 18 -14.25 6.03 -6.50
C ARG A 18 -13.11 5.04 -6.64
N ALA A 19 -12.30 4.89 -5.59
CA ALA A 19 -11.24 3.89 -5.58
C ALA A 19 -11.80 2.45 -5.62
N ALA A 20 -12.90 2.18 -4.92
CA ALA A 20 -13.61 0.90 -4.97
C ALA A 20 -14.10 0.58 -6.40
N GLU A 21 -14.73 1.55 -7.08
CA GLU A 21 -15.21 1.44 -8.46
C GLU A 21 -14.06 1.23 -9.45
N ALA A 22 -12.88 1.79 -9.18
CA ALA A 22 -11.67 1.58 -9.98
C ALA A 22 -11.03 0.20 -9.77
N GLY A 23 -11.57 -0.63 -8.86
CA GLY A 23 -11.11 -1.99 -8.63
C GLY A 23 -10.11 -2.13 -7.48
N ALA A 24 -10.18 -1.25 -6.48
CA ALA A 24 -9.35 -1.37 -5.28
C ALA A 24 -9.60 -2.72 -4.58
N TRP A 25 -8.52 -3.40 -4.20
CA TRP A 25 -8.50 -4.47 -3.22
C TRP A 25 -8.45 -3.91 -1.80
N ALA A 26 -7.71 -2.80 -1.62
CA ALA A 26 -7.53 -2.16 -0.33
C ALA A 26 -7.47 -0.64 -0.41
N LEU A 27 -7.89 0.03 0.66
CA LEU A 27 -7.83 1.48 0.86
C LEU A 27 -6.89 1.81 2.01
N GLY A 28 -5.92 2.71 1.78
CA GLY A 28 -4.97 3.17 2.79
C GLY A 28 -5.37 4.53 3.35
N MET A 29 -5.60 4.62 4.66
CA MET A 29 -5.87 5.84 5.41
C MET A 29 -4.65 6.15 6.28
N ILE A 30 -4.07 7.34 6.14
CA ILE A 30 -2.81 7.72 6.79
C ILE A 30 -3.13 8.48 8.08
N PHE A 31 -2.67 7.94 9.21
CA PHE A 31 -2.87 8.54 10.54
C PHE A 31 -1.65 9.33 11.04
N TRP A 32 -0.58 9.42 10.25
CA TRP A 32 0.59 10.19 10.62
C TRP A 32 0.34 11.71 10.50
N PRO A 33 0.51 12.50 11.61
CA PRO A 33 0.19 13.93 11.61
C PRO A 33 1.02 14.77 10.63
N GLY A 34 2.23 14.30 10.25
CA GLY A 34 3.10 14.99 9.30
C GLY A 34 2.71 14.78 7.83
N SER A 35 1.67 14.00 7.53
CA SER A 35 1.25 13.72 6.16
C SER A 35 0.26 14.76 5.64
N PRO A 36 0.45 15.31 4.42
CA PRO A 36 -0.58 16.13 3.77
C PRO A 36 -1.81 15.30 3.34
N ARG A 37 -1.73 13.96 3.47
CA ARG A 37 -2.78 12.98 3.16
C ARG A 37 -3.35 12.36 4.43
N ARG A 38 -3.25 13.07 5.56
CA ARG A 38 -3.76 12.57 6.83
C ARG A 38 -5.28 12.41 6.75
N CYS A 39 -5.75 11.25 7.17
CA CYS A 39 -7.17 10.95 7.39
C CYS A 39 -7.47 11.16 8.88
N GLU A 40 -8.50 11.94 9.18
CA GLU A 40 -8.95 12.08 10.56
C GLU A 40 -9.71 10.82 11.01
N LEU A 41 -9.73 10.55 12.30
CA LEU A 41 -10.32 9.32 12.82
C LEU A 41 -11.83 9.23 12.53
N ASP A 42 -12.54 10.36 12.58
CA ASP A 42 -13.97 10.43 12.30
C ASP A 42 -14.28 10.08 10.84
N ASP A 43 -13.47 10.60 9.90
CA ASP A 43 -13.59 10.25 8.47
C ASP A 43 -13.27 8.77 8.24
N ALA A 44 -12.25 8.25 8.91
CA ALA A 44 -11.92 6.83 8.86
C ALA A 44 -13.04 5.94 9.39
N GLN A 45 -13.76 6.35 10.44
CA GLN A 45 -14.93 5.64 10.95
C GLN A 45 -16.08 5.61 9.94
N VAL A 46 -16.34 6.72 9.24
CA VAL A 46 -17.35 6.82 8.19
C VAL A 46 -17.01 5.86 7.06
N ILE A 47 -15.76 5.90 6.56
CA ILE A 47 -15.26 5.00 5.51
C ILE A 47 -15.36 3.53 5.98
N GLY A 48 -14.95 3.26 7.22
CA GLY A 48 -15.00 1.94 7.83
C GLY A 48 -16.40 1.37 7.90
N THR A 49 -17.37 2.19 8.32
CA THR A 49 -18.76 1.79 8.39
C THR A 49 -19.32 1.40 7.02
N ALA A 50 -18.95 2.14 5.98
CA ALA A 50 -19.45 1.92 4.63
C ALA A 50 -18.76 0.71 3.94
N LEU A 51 -17.44 0.53 4.09
CA LEU A 51 -16.67 -0.32 3.18
C LEU A 51 -15.95 -1.51 3.82
N ARG A 52 -15.88 -1.65 5.14
CA ARG A 52 -15.12 -2.73 5.82
C ARG A 52 -15.60 -4.16 5.50
N ARG A 53 -16.79 -4.33 4.92
CA ARG A 53 -17.31 -5.64 4.51
C ARG A 53 -16.99 -6.01 3.07
N THR A 54 -16.54 -5.05 2.27
CA THR A 54 -16.30 -5.21 0.84
C THR A 54 -14.86 -5.02 0.44
N LEU A 55 -14.10 -4.22 1.20
CA LEU A 55 -12.70 -3.89 0.94
C LEU A 55 -11.84 -4.08 2.18
N HIS A 56 -10.55 -4.31 1.96
CA HIS A 56 -9.57 -4.22 3.03
C HIS A 56 -9.26 -2.77 3.37
N LEU A 57 -9.35 -2.43 4.66
CA LEU A 57 -9.03 -1.10 5.17
C LEU A 57 -7.69 -1.16 5.88
N VAL A 58 -6.77 -0.30 5.45
CA VAL A 58 -5.38 -0.27 5.90
C VAL A 58 -5.12 1.05 6.62
N GLY A 59 -4.83 1.02 7.92
CA GLY A 59 -4.32 2.17 8.64
C GLY A 59 -2.80 2.28 8.45
N VAL A 60 -2.32 3.44 8.01
CA VAL A 60 -0.89 3.70 7.80
C VAL A 60 -0.37 4.57 8.95
N PHE A 61 0.66 4.06 9.63
CA PHE A 61 1.25 4.67 10.82
C PHE A 61 2.76 4.84 10.64
N VAL A 62 3.32 5.87 11.28
CA VAL A 62 4.76 6.14 11.33
C VAL A 62 5.15 6.37 12.79
N ASN A 63 5.84 5.42 13.38
CA ASN A 63 6.32 5.45 14.77
C ASN A 63 5.22 5.79 15.80
N ALA A 64 3.98 5.36 15.53
CA ALA A 64 2.85 5.59 16.43
C ALA A 64 2.90 4.66 17.65
N ARG A 65 2.26 5.06 18.74
CA ARG A 65 2.12 4.21 19.92
C ARG A 65 1.11 3.11 19.67
N LEU A 66 1.29 1.97 20.33
CA LEU A 66 0.43 0.80 20.18
C LEU A 66 -1.03 1.12 20.50
N GLU A 67 -1.28 1.97 21.52
CA GLU A 67 -2.63 2.39 21.92
C GLU A 67 -3.33 3.23 20.83
N GLU A 68 -2.59 4.07 20.12
CA GLU A 68 -3.11 4.87 19.01
C GLU A 68 -3.49 3.98 17.82
N ILE A 69 -2.66 2.98 17.53
CA ILE A 69 -2.92 1.98 16.48
C ILE A 69 -4.17 1.17 16.84
N ASP A 70 -4.23 0.64 18.07
CA ASP A 70 -5.36 -0.17 18.56
C ASP A 70 -6.68 0.63 18.51
N LEU A 71 -6.66 1.89 18.96
CA LEU A 71 -7.81 2.77 18.88
C LEU A 71 -8.31 2.95 17.44
N ALA A 72 -7.41 3.21 16.49
CA ALA A 72 -7.79 3.39 15.09
C ALA A 72 -8.33 2.09 14.47
N VAL A 73 -7.74 0.94 14.80
CA VAL A 73 -8.21 -0.37 14.34
C VAL A 73 -9.65 -0.62 14.79
N GLN A 74 -9.93 -0.39 16.08
CA GLN A 74 -11.25 -0.59 16.64
C GLN A 74 -12.28 0.41 16.08
N ALA A 75 -11.90 1.68 16.01
CA ALA A 75 -12.79 2.77 15.60
C ALA A 75 -13.20 2.66 14.13
N ALA A 76 -12.22 2.45 13.21
CA ALA A 76 -12.47 2.41 11.78
C ALA A 76 -12.68 0.98 11.24
N GLY A 77 -12.55 -0.05 12.07
CA GLY A 77 -12.65 -1.45 11.63
C GLY A 77 -11.58 -1.84 10.62
N LEU A 78 -10.33 -1.42 10.89
CA LEU A 78 -9.21 -1.70 10.00
C LEU A 78 -8.90 -3.20 9.97
N SER A 79 -8.74 -3.75 8.78
CA SER A 79 -8.33 -5.15 8.57
C SER A 79 -6.81 -5.31 8.53
N HIS A 80 -6.09 -4.23 8.24
CA HIS A 80 -4.62 -4.21 8.14
C HIS A 80 -4.04 -2.97 8.82
N VAL A 81 -2.84 -3.14 9.38
CA VAL A 81 -1.99 -2.06 9.91
C VAL A 81 -0.71 -2.01 9.10
N GLN A 82 -0.44 -0.89 8.45
CA GLN A 82 0.81 -0.63 7.75
C GLN A 82 1.74 0.20 8.63
N LEU A 83 2.89 -0.35 8.97
CA LEU A 83 3.93 0.30 9.76
C LEU A 83 5.00 0.86 8.81
N HIS A 84 5.02 2.18 8.65
CA HIS A 84 5.81 2.89 7.63
C HIS A 84 6.98 3.71 8.21
N GLY A 85 7.23 3.59 9.50
CA GLY A 85 8.35 4.19 10.22
C GLY A 85 9.50 3.21 10.44
N ASP A 86 10.17 3.37 11.57
CA ASP A 86 11.35 2.59 11.96
C ASP A 86 10.99 1.44 12.92
N GLU A 87 9.71 1.03 12.91
CA GLU A 87 9.21 -0.04 13.78
C GLU A 87 9.92 -1.37 13.50
N GLY A 88 10.47 -1.97 14.54
CA GLY A 88 11.19 -3.25 14.45
C GLY A 88 10.28 -4.48 14.45
N PRO A 89 10.82 -5.68 14.17
CA PRO A 89 10.05 -6.93 14.09
C PRO A 89 9.23 -7.27 15.34
N ALA A 90 9.77 -7.00 16.53
CA ALA A 90 9.06 -7.24 17.78
C ALA A 90 7.80 -6.37 17.92
N PHE A 91 7.89 -5.10 17.52
CA PHE A 91 6.73 -4.20 17.53
C PHE A 91 5.68 -4.63 16.49
N CYS A 92 6.10 -5.06 15.29
CA CYS A 92 5.18 -5.62 14.28
C CYS A 92 4.38 -6.80 14.85
N SER A 93 5.06 -7.73 15.53
CA SER A 93 4.41 -8.89 16.18
C SER A 93 3.45 -8.47 17.29
N GLU A 94 3.82 -7.47 18.09
CA GLU A 94 2.97 -6.97 19.18
C GLU A 94 1.72 -6.26 18.62
N VAL A 95 1.84 -5.48 17.53
CA VAL A 95 0.69 -4.88 16.85
C VAL A 95 -0.27 -5.96 16.35
N ALA A 96 0.23 -6.99 15.68
CA ALA A 96 -0.60 -8.10 15.21
C ALA A 96 -1.35 -8.78 16.36
N ARG A 97 -0.63 -9.08 17.45
CA ARG A 97 -1.19 -9.75 18.64
C ARG A 97 -2.26 -8.90 19.34
N ARG A 98 -2.02 -7.60 19.48
CA ARG A 98 -2.90 -6.68 20.20
C ARG A 98 -4.16 -6.34 19.43
N THR A 99 -4.02 -6.07 18.13
CA THR A 99 -5.12 -5.58 17.31
C THR A 99 -5.89 -6.68 16.59
N GLY A 100 -5.28 -7.85 16.38
CA GLY A 100 -5.81 -8.91 15.53
C GLY A 100 -5.79 -8.57 14.02
N ALA A 101 -5.34 -7.38 13.64
CA ALA A 101 -5.20 -6.96 12.25
C ALA A 101 -3.96 -7.60 11.61
N LYS A 102 -3.99 -7.80 10.29
CA LYS A 102 -2.82 -8.18 9.51
C LYS A 102 -1.81 -7.03 9.46
N VAL A 103 -0.53 -7.35 9.47
CA VAL A 103 0.54 -6.35 9.47
C VAL A 103 1.23 -6.29 8.13
N ILE A 104 1.36 -5.06 7.61
CA ILE A 104 2.17 -4.70 6.45
C ILE A 104 3.37 -3.90 6.96
N LYS A 105 4.60 -4.40 6.79
CA LYS A 105 5.78 -3.59 7.09
C LYS A 105 6.27 -2.89 5.82
N ALA A 106 6.35 -1.58 5.85
CA ALA A 106 6.97 -0.81 4.77
C ALA A 106 8.49 -0.77 4.95
N VAL A 107 9.18 -1.05 3.86
CA VAL A 107 10.65 -1.07 3.77
C VAL A 107 11.09 -0.12 2.66
N ARG A 108 11.92 0.86 3.00
CA ARG A 108 12.54 1.76 2.02
C ARG A 108 13.72 1.06 1.36
N VAL A 109 13.55 0.71 0.09
CA VAL A 109 14.57 -0.07 -0.65
C VAL A 109 15.65 0.85 -1.18
N GLN A 110 16.86 0.68 -0.67
CA GLN A 110 18.06 1.39 -1.11
C GLN A 110 19.07 0.46 -1.81
N SER A 111 19.04 -0.82 -1.44
CA SER A 111 20.02 -1.81 -1.87
C SER A 111 19.51 -3.23 -1.65
N ARG A 112 20.25 -4.21 -2.18
CA ARG A 112 19.99 -5.63 -1.86
C ARG A 112 20.15 -5.96 -0.37
N ALA A 113 21.03 -5.26 0.33
CA ALA A 113 21.19 -5.44 1.78
C ALA A 113 19.93 -5.04 2.55
N THR A 114 19.25 -3.97 2.12
CA THR A 114 17.96 -3.56 2.71
C THR A 114 16.89 -4.63 2.52
N LEU A 115 16.82 -5.26 1.34
CA LEU A 115 15.89 -6.36 1.08
C LEU A 115 16.23 -7.61 1.90
N GLN A 116 17.51 -7.93 2.09
CA GLN A 116 17.93 -9.03 2.97
C GLN A 116 17.55 -8.78 4.43
N ALA A 117 17.73 -7.55 4.92
CA ALA A 117 17.30 -7.17 6.27
C ALA A 117 15.78 -7.27 6.45
N ALA A 118 15.00 -7.04 5.39
CA ALA A 118 13.54 -7.18 5.40
C ALA A 118 13.09 -8.63 5.69
N ALA A 119 13.92 -9.64 5.45
CA ALA A 119 13.61 -11.02 5.77
C ALA A 119 13.42 -11.27 7.28
N ALA A 120 13.91 -10.37 8.15
CA ALA A 120 13.69 -10.44 9.59
C ALA A 120 12.25 -10.10 10.01
N PHE A 121 11.46 -9.48 9.13
CA PHE A 121 10.06 -9.15 9.40
C PHE A 121 9.16 -10.33 9.03
N HIS A 122 8.56 -10.96 10.04
CA HIS A 122 7.56 -12.01 9.87
C HIS A 122 6.17 -11.40 9.90
N THR A 123 5.89 -10.56 8.90
CA THR A 123 4.60 -9.88 8.72
C THR A 123 3.78 -10.52 7.60
N ASP A 124 2.48 -10.23 7.53
CA ASP A 124 1.60 -10.78 6.50
C ASP A 124 1.99 -10.30 5.09
N LEU A 125 2.45 -9.05 4.97
CA LEU A 125 2.90 -8.43 3.73
C LEU A 125 4.12 -7.54 3.97
N LEU A 126 4.98 -7.40 2.95
CA LEU A 126 6.04 -6.41 2.90
C LEU A 126 5.71 -5.38 1.82
N LEU A 127 5.63 -4.10 2.19
CA LEU A 127 5.52 -3.03 1.22
C LEU A 127 6.92 -2.49 0.92
N LEU A 128 7.31 -2.57 -0.35
CA LEU A 128 8.58 -2.05 -0.83
C LEU A 128 8.37 -0.66 -1.44
N ASP A 129 8.96 0.36 -0.82
CA ASP A 129 8.81 1.75 -1.23
C ASP A 129 10.14 2.31 -1.76
N ALA A 130 10.06 3.27 -2.71
CA ALA A 130 11.23 3.98 -3.20
C ALA A 130 11.85 4.81 -2.09
N HIS A 131 13.19 4.71 -1.93
CA HIS A 131 13.90 5.58 -1.01
C HIS A 131 14.15 6.95 -1.63
N VAL A 132 13.73 8.00 -0.90
CA VAL A 132 14.16 9.38 -1.16
C VAL A 132 14.65 9.96 0.15
N GLU A 133 15.90 10.40 0.16
CA GLU A 133 16.54 10.96 1.34
C GLU A 133 15.76 12.18 1.86
N GLY A 134 15.40 12.16 3.15
CA GLY A 134 14.73 13.27 3.83
C GLY A 134 13.21 13.39 3.62
N VAL A 135 12.57 12.54 2.80
CA VAL A 135 11.12 12.58 2.57
C VAL A 135 10.47 11.22 2.84
N PRO A 136 9.58 11.12 3.81
CA PRO A 136 8.82 9.89 4.05
C PRO A 136 7.72 9.71 3.00
N GLY A 137 8.04 9.01 1.89
CA GLY A 137 7.09 8.59 0.85
C GLY A 137 6.55 9.70 -0.07
N GLY A 138 5.92 9.29 -1.18
CA GLY A 138 5.17 10.20 -2.05
C GLY A 138 5.99 11.13 -2.97
N THR A 139 7.26 10.82 -3.22
CA THR A 139 8.19 11.68 -3.99
C THR A 139 8.07 11.54 -5.50
N GLY A 140 7.28 10.58 -6.00
CA GLY A 140 7.13 10.30 -7.42
C GLY A 140 8.32 9.56 -8.07
N ARG A 141 9.36 9.23 -7.30
CA ARG A 141 10.46 8.39 -7.79
C ARG A 141 10.11 6.91 -7.69
N THR A 142 10.45 6.15 -8.73
CA THR A 142 10.28 4.70 -8.76
C THR A 142 11.45 4.00 -8.08
N ILE A 143 11.15 2.86 -7.45
CA ILE A 143 12.16 1.91 -6.99
C ILE A 143 12.91 1.32 -8.21
N ASP A 144 14.16 0.98 -8.03
CA ASP A 144 14.85 0.14 -9.02
C ASP A 144 14.26 -1.27 -8.98
N TRP A 145 13.41 -1.58 -9.97
CA TRP A 145 12.69 -2.86 -10.06
C TRP A 145 13.63 -4.06 -10.22
N GLU A 146 14.84 -3.85 -10.76
CA GLU A 146 15.84 -4.93 -10.85
C GLU A 146 16.35 -5.36 -9.46
N LEU A 147 16.33 -4.47 -8.46
CA LEU A 147 16.64 -4.85 -7.08
C LEU A 147 15.57 -5.79 -6.50
N VAL A 148 14.30 -5.59 -6.89
CA VAL A 148 13.16 -6.39 -6.39
C VAL A 148 13.08 -7.72 -7.13
N ARG A 149 13.44 -7.73 -8.42
CA ARG A 149 13.42 -8.92 -9.26
C ARG A 149 14.26 -10.05 -8.64
N GLY A 150 13.63 -11.17 -8.38
CA GLY A 150 14.30 -12.35 -7.80
C GLY A 150 14.68 -12.21 -6.31
N ALA A 151 14.21 -11.17 -5.62
CA ALA A 151 14.37 -11.08 -4.17
C ALA A 151 13.56 -12.20 -3.50
N LYS A 152 14.27 -13.07 -2.76
CA LYS A 152 13.63 -14.15 -1.99
C LYS A 152 13.15 -13.59 -0.66
N LEU A 153 11.96 -12.99 -0.67
CA LEU A 153 11.27 -12.52 0.53
C LEU A 153 10.27 -13.56 1.02
N VAL A 154 10.12 -13.68 2.34
CA VAL A 154 9.22 -14.66 2.96
C VAL A 154 7.76 -14.24 2.78
N ALA A 155 7.48 -12.95 2.95
CA ALA A 155 6.14 -12.39 2.80
C ALA A 155 5.86 -11.93 1.37
N PRO A 156 4.60 -12.00 0.90
CA PRO A 156 4.20 -11.44 -0.38
C PRO A 156 4.48 -9.92 -0.45
N ILE A 157 4.84 -9.44 -1.65
CA ILE A 157 5.30 -8.08 -1.88
C ILE A 157 4.14 -7.18 -2.31
N VAL A 158 4.01 -6.02 -1.67
CA VAL A 158 3.26 -4.87 -2.15
C VAL A 158 4.28 -3.87 -2.73
N LEU A 159 4.25 -3.65 -4.04
CA LEU A 159 5.15 -2.71 -4.70
C LEU A 159 4.59 -1.30 -4.62
N SER A 160 5.39 -0.36 -4.12
CA SER A 160 5.05 1.06 -3.99
C SER A 160 6.16 1.96 -4.51
N GLY A 161 5.95 3.27 -4.46
CA GLY A 161 6.93 4.27 -4.86
C GLY A 161 6.78 4.73 -6.31
N GLY A 162 6.24 5.93 -6.51
CA GLY A 162 6.16 6.61 -7.81
C GLY A 162 5.34 5.91 -8.89
N LEU A 163 4.46 4.98 -8.52
CA LEU A 163 3.59 4.31 -9.48
C LEU A 163 2.53 5.28 -10.02
N THR A 164 2.28 5.17 -11.33
CA THR A 164 1.30 5.95 -12.10
C THR A 164 0.60 5.04 -13.10
N PRO A 165 -0.51 5.46 -13.74
CA PRO A 165 -1.11 4.71 -14.84
C PRO A 165 -0.13 4.38 -15.96
N ASP A 166 0.87 5.26 -16.22
CA ASP A 166 1.81 5.11 -17.34
C ASP A 166 2.93 4.09 -17.08
N ASN A 167 3.25 3.80 -15.80
CA ASN A 167 4.40 2.95 -15.47
C ASN A 167 4.03 1.65 -14.74
N VAL A 168 2.81 1.52 -14.20
CA VAL A 168 2.42 0.38 -13.36
C VAL A 168 2.47 -0.95 -14.12
N ALA A 169 2.13 -0.98 -15.41
CA ALA A 169 2.21 -2.18 -16.22
C ALA A 169 3.65 -2.71 -16.32
N ALA A 170 4.63 -1.83 -16.60
CA ALA A 170 6.03 -2.20 -16.63
C ALA A 170 6.54 -2.68 -15.25
N ALA A 171 6.08 -2.03 -14.16
CA ALA A 171 6.42 -2.42 -12.81
C ALA A 171 5.90 -3.84 -12.46
N ILE A 172 4.66 -4.18 -12.85
CA ILE A 172 4.07 -5.50 -12.66
C ILE A 172 4.85 -6.55 -13.45
N THR A 173 5.12 -6.29 -14.73
CA THR A 173 5.89 -7.22 -15.59
C THR A 173 7.29 -7.50 -15.01
N ALA A 174 7.97 -6.46 -14.50
CA ALA A 174 9.32 -6.59 -13.96
C ALA A 174 9.37 -7.34 -12.63
N THR A 175 8.37 -7.17 -11.74
CA THR A 175 8.47 -7.61 -10.34
C THR A 175 7.46 -8.67 -9.94
N GLN A 176 6.39 -8.87 -10.70
CA GLN A 176 5.30 -9.81 -10.42
C GLN A 176 4.82 -9.75 -8.95
N PRO A 177 4.41 -8.56 -8.46
CA PRO A 177 4.10 -8.36 -7.06
C PRO A 177 2.73 -8.97 -6.70
N TYR A 178 2.50 -9.25 -5.42
CA TYR A 178 1.19 -9.62 -4.89
C TYR A 178 0.16 -8.48 -5.04
N ALA A 179 0.62 -7.24 -4.84
CA ALA A 179 -0.18 -6.04 -5.00
C ALA A 179 0.69 -4.85 -5.40
N VAL A 180 0.06 -3.82 -5.98
CA VAL A 180 0.65 -2.50 -6.22
C VAL A 180 -0.03 -1.48 -5.30
N ASP A 181 0.75 -0.52 -4.77
CA ASP A 181 0.28 0.56 -3.91
C ASP A 181 0.53 1.91 -4.56
N VAL A 182 -0.50 2.72 -4.68
CA VAL A 182 -0.43 4.02 -5.32
C VAL A 182 -1.08 5.11 -4.46
N ALA A 183 -0.38 6.23 -4.29
CA ALA A 183 -0.91 7.43 -3.65
C ALA A 183 -0.95 8.61 -4.63
N SER A 184 0.16 9.32 -4.79
CA SER A 184 0.24 10.56 -5.60
C SER A 184 -0.05 10.33 -7.09
N GLY A 185 0.27 9.16 -7.64
CA GLY A 185 0.02 8.85 -9.06
C GLY A 185 -1.46 8.83 -9.47
N THR A 186 -2.37 8.80 -8.49
CA THR A 186 -3.82 8.86 -8.73
C THR A 186 -4.49 10.07 -8.07
N GLU A 187 -3.73 11.11 -7.75
CA GLU A 187 -4.23 12.32 -7.10
C GLU A 187 -4.35 13.50 -8.07
N ALA A 188 -5.34 14.35 -7.82
CA ALA A 188 -5.45 15.70 -8.36
C ALA A 188 -4.58 16.67 -7.56
N THR A 189 -4.66 16.58 -6.23
CA THR A 189 -3.82 17.27 -5.25
C THR A 189 -3.57 16.34 -4.08
N PRO A 190 -2.55 16.57 -3.23
CA PRO A 190 -2.29 15.71 -2.09
C PRO A 190 -3.53 15.47 -1.21
N GLY A 191 -3.93 14.21 -1.06
CA GLY A 191 -5.11 13.81 -0.29
C GLY A 191 -6.45 13.89 -1.03
N VAL A 192 -6.48 14.29 -2.30
CA VAL A 192 -7.69 14.34 -3.14
C VAL A 192 -7.45 13.48 -4.39
N LYS A 193 -8.26 12.45 -4.59
CA LYS A 193 -8.13 11.56 -5.74
C LYS A 193 -8.68 12.18 -7.01
N ASP A 194 -8.04 11.84 -8.14
CA ASP A 194 -8.51 12.14 -9.49
C ASP A 194 -9.25 10.91 -10.04
N PRO A 195 -10.56 10.99 -10.31
CA PRO A 195 -11.34 9.85 -10.77
C PRO A 195 -10.83 9.24 -12.07
N ALA A 196 -10.37 10.08 -13.01
CA ALA A 196 -9.84 9.59 -14.28
C ALA A 196 -8.54 8.82 -14.10
N LYS A 197 -7.64 9.32 -13.23
CA LYS A 197 -6.39 8.61 -12.91
C LYS A 197 -6.62 7.31 -12.13
N LEU A 198 -7.61 7.27 -11.22
CA LEU A 198 -7.99 6.03 -10.53
C LEU A 198 -8.41 4.96 -11.54
N LEU A 199 -9.32 5.29 -12.47
CA LEU A 199 -9.79 4.37 -13.50
C LEU A 199 -8.66 3.93 -14.43
N ALA A 200 -7.86 4.87 -14.93
CA ALA A 200 -6.73 4.59 -15.81
C ALA A 200 -5.69 3.68 -15.13
N PHE A 201 -5.44 3.86 -13.83
CA PHE A 201 -4.54 2.98 -13.08
C PHE A 201 -5.09 1.55 -12.99
N GLY A 202 -6.38 1.40 -12.68
CA GLY A 202 -7.04 0.09 -12.63
C GLY A 202 -7.05 -0.61 -14.00
N GLU A 203 -7.25 0.13 -15.08
CA GLU A 203 -7.19 -0.39 -16.46
C GLU A 203 -5.78 -0.86 -16.81
N ALA A 204 -4.75 -0.08 -16.50
CA ALA A 204 -3.36 -0.43 -16.75
C ALA A 204 -2.93 -1.71 -16.01
N VAL A 205 -3.38 -1.90 -14.75
CA VAL A 205 -3.13 -3.13 -13.99
C VAL A 205 -3.82 -4.32 -14.64
N ARG A 206 -5.10 -4.21 -15.00
CA ARG A 206 -5.83 -5.29 -15.67
C ARG A 206 -5.22 -5.67 -17.02
N ALA A 207 -4.77 -4.68 -17.78
CA ALA A 207 -4.10 -4.91 -19.07
C ALA A 207 -2.77 -5.67 -18.90
N ALA A 208 -1.98 -5.31 -17.87
CA ALA A 208 -0.73 -6.02 -17.57
C ALA A 208 -0.97 -7.49 -17.18
N ASP A 209 -1.97 -7.74 -16.32
CA ASP A 209 -2.34 -9.11 -15.93
C ASP A 209 -2.84 -9.95 -17.12
N ALA A 210 -3.62 -9.35 -18.02
CA ALA A 210 -4.10 -10.01 -19.22
C ALA A 210 -2.96 -10.38 -20.19
N ALA A 211 -1.97 -9.48 -20.36
CA ALA A 211 -0.78 -9.73 -21.17
C ALA A 211 0.05 -10.89 -20.61
N ALA A 212 0.31 -10.89 -19.29
CA ALA A 212 1.03 -11.99 -18.64
C ALA A 212 0.32 -13.34 -18.76
N ALA A 213 -1.01 -13.37 -18.64
CA ALA A 213 -1.79 -14.58 -18.80
C ALA A 213 -1.76 -15.12 -20.25
N ALA A 214 -1.68 -14.24 -21.25
CA ALA A 214 -1.55 -14.62 -22.66
C ALA A 214 -0.17 -15.21 -22.97
N GLU A 215 0.89 -14.67 -22.39
CA GLU A 215 2.27 -15.18 -22.50
C GLU A 215 2.38 -16.58 -21.87
N ASP A 216 1.84 -16.78 -20.66
CA ASP A 216 1.83 -18.09 -19.99
C ASP A 216 1.05 -19.16 -20.77
N ALA A 217 -0.01 -18.78 -21.48
CA ALA A 217 -0.80 -19.70 -22.27
C ALA A 217 -0.14 -20.07 -23.62
N ALA A 218 0.85 -19.29 -24.07
CA ALA A 218 1.58 -19.49 -25.32
C ALA A 218 2.91 -20.26 -25.13
N ALA A 219 3.36 -20.44 -23.88
CA ALA A 219 4.62 -21.11 -23.51
C ALA A 219 4.42 -22.59 -23.20
#